data_42a3ee7118b034b01f324299631fc180
#
_entry.id   42a3ee7118b034b01f324299631fc180
#
_cell.length_a   1.000
_cell.length_b   1.000
_cell.length_c   1.000
_cell.angle_alpha   90.00
_cell.angle_beta   90.00
_cell.angle_gamma   90.00
#
_symmetry.space_group_name_H-M   'P 1'
#
loop_
_entity.id
_entity.type
_entity.pdbx_description
1 polymer ?
#
loop_
_entity_poly.entity_id
_entity_poly.type
_entity_poly.pdbx_seq_one_letter_code
_entity_poly.pdbx_strand_id
1 'polypeptide(L)' 'MPLTPIKSCNKYVLSYKDSSNKKHEVGFYARDAYECLMLAREFNSYVHENPGSVIRIQQKFWVN' A
#
# COMPACT_ATOMS: atom_id res chain seq x y z
N MET A 1 -3.58 -22.31 -13.50
CA MET A 1 -3.87 -21.72 -13.33
C MET A 1 -3.69 -20.59 -13.38
N PRO A 2 -3.80 -20.03 -13.65
CA PRO A 2 -3.52 -19.02 -13.90
C PRO A 2 -3.57 -18.09 -13.13
N LEU A 3 -3.27 -17.48 -13.09
CA LEU A 3 -3.13 -16.75 -12.38
C LEU A 3 -3.21 -15.56 -12.75
N THR A 4 -3.43 -14.99 -13.26
CA THR A 4 -3.48 -13.91 -13.69
C THR A 4 -4.15 -12.91 -13.10
N PRO A 5 -4.40 -12.80 -12.07
CA PRO A 5 -5.02 -11.75 -11.44
C PRO A 5 -4.35 -10.47 -11.54
N ILE A 6 -3.16 -10.46 -11.94
CA ILE A 6 -2.48 -9.25 -12.10
C ILE A 6 -3.19 -8.29 -12.97
N LYS A 7 -3.99 -8.76 -13.88
CA LYS A 7 -4.69 -7.87 -14.74
C LYS A 7 -5.71 -7.04 -14.04
N SER A 8 -6.25 -7.51 -12.93
CA SER A 8 -7.25 -6.73 -12.23
C SER A 8 -6.68 -6.04 -11.02
N CYS A 9 -5.36 -6.08 -10.83
CA CYS A 9 -4.73 -5.42 -9.70
C CYS A 9 -3.72 -4.41 -10.18
N ASN A 10 -3.63 -3.33 -9.45
CA ASN A 10 -2.66 -2.30 -9.73
C ASN A 10 -1.66 -2.23 -8.60
N LYS A 11 -0.50 -1.72 -8.87
CA LYS A 11 0.49 -1.54 -7.82
C LYS A 11 0.29 -0.19 -7.16
N TYR A 12 0.18 -0.21 -5.84
CA TYR A 12 0.07 1.02 -5.06
C TYR A 12 1.24 1.10 -4.10
N VAL A 13 1.66 2.31 -3.83
CA VAL A 13 2.70 2.57 -2.84
C VAL A 13 2.07 3.43 -1.75
N LEU A 14 2.14 2.95 -0.54
CA LEU A 14 1.62 3.67 0.61
C LEU A 14 2.79 4.25 1.38
N SER A 15 2.70 5.53 1.71
CA SER A 15 3.74 6.21 2.47
C SER A 15 3.22 6.51 3.87
N TYR A 16 4.04 6.30 4.88
CA TYR A 16 3.66 6.67 6.23
C TYR A 16 4.89 7.16 6.98
N LYS A 17 4.67 7.86 8.09
CA LYS A 17 5.76 8.31 8.94
C LYS A 17 5.70 7.60 10.27
N ASP A 18 6.86 7.20 10.79
CA ASP A 18 6.91 6.54 12.07
C ASP A 18 7.05 7.58 13.19
N SER A 19 7.21 7.10 14.41
CA SER A 19 7.29 7.99 15.56
C SER A 19 8.52 8.86 15.56
N SER A 20 9.54 8.47 14.80
CA SER A 20 10.74 9.29 14.64
C SER A 20 10.61 10.28 13.51
N ASN A 21 9.42 10.40 12.94
CA ASN A 21 9.16 11.30 11.82
C ASN A 21 9.89 10.85 10.55
N LYS A 22 10.22 9.57 10.47
CA LYS A 22 10.89 9.04 9.31
C LYS A 22 9.88 8.45 8.34
N LYS A 23 10.01 8.79 7.07
CA LYS A 23 9.09 8.35 6.05
C LYS A 23 9.42 6.94 5.57
N HIS A 24 8.40 6.13 5.43
CA HIS A 24 8.53 4.77 4.92
C HIS A 24 7.57 4.56 3.77
N GLU A 25 7.93 3.68 2.85
CA GLU A 25 7.07 3.35 1.74
C GLU A 25 6.94 1.85 1.61
N VAL A 26 5.73 1.37 1.41
CA VAL A 26 5.47 -0.05 1.21
C VAL A 26 4.57 -0.19 -0.01
N GLY A 27 4.79 -1.24 -0.77
CA GLY A 27 4.02 -1.46 -1.98
C GLY A 27 3.11 -2.66 -1.86
N PHE A 28 1.93 -2.55 -2.45
CA PHE A 28 0.96 -3.63 -2.47
C PHE A 28 0.29 -3.66 -3.82
N TYR A 29 -0.13 -4.86 -4.24
CA TYR A 29 -0.99 -5.00 -5.40
C TYR A 29 -2.42 -5.03 -4.89
N ALA A 30 -3.23 -4.13 -5.39
CA ALA A 30 -4.60 -3.99 -4.93
C ALA A 30 -5.46 -3.49 -6.07
N ARG A 31 -6.76 -3.64 -5.93
CA ARG A 31 -7.67 -3.19 -6.97
C ARG A 31 -7.91 -1.70 -6.91
N ASP A 32 -7.77 -1.12 -5.74
CA ASP A 32 -7.92 0.32 -5.58
C ASP A 32 -7.18 0.76 -4.33
N ALA A 33 -7.17 2.06 -4.10
CA ALA A 33 -6.42 2.63 -2.98
C ALA A 33 -6.98 2.17 -1.64
N TYR A 34 -8.28 1.98 -1.56
CA TYR A 34 -8.88 1.54 -0.31
C TYR A 34 -8.39 0.13 0.04
N GLU A 35 -8.36 -0.75 -0.94
CA GLU A 35 -7.86 -2.10 -0.68
C GLU A 35 -6.39 -2.07 -0.30
N CYS A 36 -5.61 -1.17 -0.91
CA CYS A 36 -4.21 -1.02 -0.53
C CYS A 36 -4.09 -0.62 0.93
N LEU A 37 -4.93 0.31 1.37
CA LEU A 37 -4.91 0.73 2.76
C LEU A 37 -5.25 -0.44 3.68
N MET A 38 -6.25 -1.23 3.32
CA MET A 38 -6.63 -2.37 4.14
C MET A 38 -5.51 -3.40 4.23
N LEU A 39 -4.84 -3.66 3.10
CA LEU A 39 -3.73 -4.59 3.11
C LEU A 39 -2.58 -4.08 3.97
N ALA A 40 -2.29 -2.79 3.89
CA ALA A 40 -1.23 -2.22 4.69
C ALA A 40 -1.54 -2.35 6.18
N ARG A 41 -2.80 -2.11 6.55
CA ARG A 41 -3.18 -2.25 7.95
C ARG A 41 -3.10 -3.68 8.43
N GLU A 42 -3.26 -4.61 7.51
CA GLU A 42 -3.21 -6.02 7.88
C GLU A 42 -1.78 -6.53 7.98
N PHE A 43 -0.92 -6.11 7.08
CA PHE A 43 0.42 -6.68 6.99
C PHE A 43 1.53 -5.81 7.56
N ASN A 44 1.24 -4.58 7.93
CA ASN A 44 2.25 -3.69 8.51
C ASN A 44 1.79 -3.32 9.91
N SER A 45 2.51 -3.80 10.90
CA SER A 45 2.07 -3.61 12.29
C SER A 45 2.04 -2.15 12.69
N TYR A 46 2.96 -1.35 12.19
CA TYR A 46 2.96 0.06 12.57
C TYR A 46 1.72 0.77 12.04
N VAL A 47 1.37 0.51 10.77
CA VAL A 47 0.18 1.11 10.18
C VAL A 47 -1.08 0.59 10.88
N HIS A 48 -1.07 -0.69 11.25
CA HIS A 48 -2.21 -1.26 11.94
C HIS A 48 -2.50 -0.52 13.25
N GLU A 49 -1.46 -0.21 13.98
CA GLU A 49 -1.63 0.46 15.27
C GLU A 49 -1.71 1.96 15.15
N ASN A 50 -1.26 2.51 14.03
CA ASN A 50 -1.24 3.95 13.85
C ASN A 50 -1.79 4.32 12.48
N PRO A 51 -3.08 4.07 12.23
CA PRO A 51 -3.62 4.31 10.90
C PRO A 51 -3.55 5.78 10.47
N GLY A 52 -3.47 6.68 11.43
CA GLY A 52 -3.33 8.10 11.10
C GLY A 52 -1.96 8.48 10.61
N SER A 53 -0.99 7.57 10.65
CA SER A 53 0.36 7.88 10.21
C SER A 53 0.49 7.86 8.68
N VAL A 54 -0.50 7.32 7.98
CA VAL A 54 -0.44 7.23 6.53
C VAL A 54 -0.51 8.62 5.92
N ILE A 55 0.47 8.93 5.06
CA ILE A 55 0.55 10.23 4.41
C ILE A 55 -0.16 10.22 3.09
N ARG A 56 0.06 9.17 2.31
CA ARG A 56 -0.43 9.15 0.94
C ARG A 56 -0.44 7.72 0.41
N ILE A 57 -1.34 7.46 -0.51
CA ILE A 57 -1.35 6.22 -1.27
C ILE A 57 -1.34 6.62 -2.73
N GLN A 58 -0.38 6.11 -3.47
CA GLN A 58 -0.17 6.50 -4.85
C GLN A 58 -0.17 5.27 -5.75
N GLN A 59 -0.92 5.34 -6.82
CA GLN A 59 -0.92 4.26 -7.79
C GLN A 59 0.30 4.38 -8.68
N LYS A 60 0.97 3.26 -8.91
CA LYS A 60 2.10 3.21 -9.81
C LYS A 60 1.68 2.49 -11.07
N PHE A 61 2.01 3.05 -12.19
CA PHE A 61 1.70 2.43 -13.47
C PHE A 61 2.90 1.68 -13.99
N TRP A 62 2.63 0.56 -14.64
CA TRP A 62 3.69 -0.18 -15.28
C TRP A 62 4.07 0.53 -16.55
N VAL A 63 5.35 0.64 -16.77
CA VAL A 63 5.84 1.25 -17.99
C VAL A 63 6.74 0.25 -18.64
N ASN A 64 6.48 -0.09 -19.85
CA ASN A 64 7.32 -1.06 -20.54
C ASN A 64 8.05 -0.46 -21.69
#